data_fd442bad9837eed1b7d9e05c5f72e274
#
_entry.id   fd442bad9837eed1b7d9e05c5f72e274
#
_cell.length_a   1.000
_cell.length_b   1.000
_cell.length_c   1.000
_cell.angle_alpha   90.00
_cell.angle_beta   90.00
_cell.angle_gamma   90.00
#
_symmetry.space_group_name_H-M   'P 1'
#
loop_
_entity.id
_entity.type
_entity.pdbx_description
1 polymer ?
#
loop_
_entity_poly.entity_id
_entity_poly.type
_entity_poly.pdbx_seq_one_letter_code
_entity_poly.pdbx_strand_id
1 'polypeptide(L)'
;MASAGDIINGSLRLLGVLAEGETPSAATSQDALTALNQMIDSWNTERLAVFSTQDQIFTWPPGVISRTLGPSGTFSGIRPIALDDSTFFRDPASGISYGIKIINQQQYNGIAVKTVTSSFPQVMWVNMTYPDIEMYVYPVPLRSIEFHFVSIEELTQPVNLATTLAFPPGYLRCFRYNLACEMAPEFGVEPSPQVKRIAMTSKRNLKRVNNP
;
A
#
# COMPACT_ATOMS: atom_id res chain seq x y z
N MET A 1 5.11 -0.06 20.27
CA MET A 1 4.48 -0.61 19.06
C MET A 1 3.54 -1.71 19.50
N ALA A 2 2.36 -1.84 18.91
CA ALA A 2 1.39 -2.87 19.28
C ALA A 2 1.52 -4.07 18.34
N SER A 3 1.32 -5.28 18.87
CA SER A 3 1.22 -6.48 18.04
C SER A 3 -0.19 -6.63 17.44
N ALA A 4 -0.33 -7.49 16.43
CA ALA A 4 -1.64 -7.86 15.90
C ALA A 4 -2.53 -8.46 17.01
N GLY A 5 -1.95 -9.27 17.89
CA GLY A 5 -2.63 -9.83 19.05
C GLY A 5 -3.16 -8.77 20.02
N ASP A 6 -2.43 -7.67 20.25
CA ASP A 6 -2.90 -6.58 21.11
C ASP A 6 -4.13 -5.88 20.53
N ILE A 7 -4.16 -5.69 19.21
CA ILE A 7 -5.32 -5.10 18.52
C ILE A 7 -6.53 -6.05 18.62
N ILE A 8 -6.33 -7.32 18.32
CA ILE A 8 -7.36 -8.36 18.37
C ILE A 8 -7.95 -8.47 19.77
N ASN A 9 -7.11 -8.65 20.80
CA ASN A 9 -7.57 -8.75 22.19
C ASN A 9 -8.33 -7.49 22.62
N GLY A 10 -7.82 -6.32 22.20
CA GLY A 10 -8.49 -5.06 22.46
C GLY A 10 -9.85 -4.95 21.77
N SER A 11 -10.01 -5.50 20.56
CA SER A 11 -11.27 -5.50 19.82
C SER A 11 -12.29 -6.45 20.44
N LEU A 12 -11.87 -7.66 20.83
CA LEU A 12 -12.73 -8.64 21.53
C LEU A 12 -13.24 -8.11 22.88
N ARG A 13 -12.41 -7.37 23.62
CA ARG A 13 -12.85 -6.69 24.85
C ARG A 13 -13.87 -5.59 24.60
N LEU A 14 -13.77 -4.85 23.49
CA LEU A 14 -14.77 -3.84 23.12
C LEU A 14 -16.14 -4.44 22.79
N LEU A 15 -16.18 -5.71 22.37
CA LEU A 15 -17.40 -6.47 22.13
C LEU A 15 -17.93 -7.15 23.39
N GLY A 16 -17.15 -7.21 24.48
CA GLY A 16 -17.51 -7.96 25.68
C GLY A 16 -17.39 -9.49 25.53
N VAL A 17 -16.76 -9.95 24.44
CA VAL A 17 -16.51 -11.39 24.18
C VAL A 17 -15.35 -11.90 25.02
N LEU A 18 -14.41 -11.03 25.36
CA LEU A 18 -13.24 -11.35 26.17
C LEU A 18 -13.23 -10.50 27.45
N ALA A 19 -13.17 -11.16 28.61
CA ALA A 19 -13.06 -10.46 29.89
C ALA A 19 -11.64 -9.92 30.13
N GLU A 20 -11.50 -9.05 31.12
CA GLU A 20 -10.21 -8.53 31.52
C GLU A 20 -9.34 -9.65 32.11
N GLY A 21 -8.10 -9.76 31.60
CA GLY A 21 -7.16 -10.81 32.02
C GLY A 21 -7.32 -12.15 31.29
N GLU A 22 -8.38 -12.34 30.52
CA GLU A 22 -8.53 -13.52 29.68
C GLU A 22 -7.72 -13.45 28.39
N THR A 23 -7.33 -14.63 27.91
CA THR A 23 -6.74 -14.84 26.57
C THR A 23 -7.74 -15.58 25.70
N PRO A 24 -7.94 -15.16 24.45
CA PRO A 24 -8.83 -15.86 23.54
C PRO A 24 -8.31 -17.26 23.21
N SER A 25 -9.18 -18.16 22.81
CA SER A 25 -8.78 -19.48 22.31
C SER A 25 -7.92 -19.32 21.04
N ALA A 26 -7.13 -20.35 20.70
CA ALA A 26 -6.32 -20.34 19.48
C ALA A 26 -7.20 -20.21 18.22
N ALA A 27 -8.38 -20.86 18.20
CA ALA A 27 -9.34 -20.75 17.11
C ALA A 27 -9.87 -19.32 16.98
N THR A 28 -10.37 -18.73 18.07
CA THR A 28 -10.85 -17.34 18.10
C THR A 28 -9.78 -16.34 17.64
N SER A 29 -8.53 -16.57 18.06
CA SER A 29 -7.40 -15.71 17.67
C SER A 29 -7.08 -15.79 16.19
N GLN A 30 -7.20 -17.00 15.60
CA GLN A 30 -6.95 -17.23 14.19
C GLN A 30 -8.07 -16.62 13.32
N ASP A 31 -9.33 -16.80 13.71
CA ASP A 31 -10.47 -16.20 13.02
C ASP A 31 -10.39 -14.67 13.06
N ALA A 32 -10.06 -14.10 14.22
CA ALA A 32 -9.86 -12.67 14.37
C ALA A 32 -8.66 -12.13 13.57
N LEU A 33 -7.58 -12.90 13.39
CA LEU A 33 -6.45 -12.54 12.53
C LEU A 33 -6.89 -12.54 11.07
N THR A 34 -7.71 -13.48 10.66
CA THR A 34 -8.29 -13.55 9.32
C THR A 34 -9.18 -12.33 9.05
N ALA A 35 -10.07 -11.99 9.99
CA ALA A 35 -10.91 -10.79 9.90
C ALA A 35 -10.08 -9.51 9.83
N LEU A 36 -9.01 -9.40 10.62
CA LEU A 36 -8.08 -8.25 10.54
C LEU A 36 -7.43 -8.13 9.16
N ASN A 37 -6.96 -9.23 8.59
CA ASN A 37 -6.35 -9.24 7.27
C ASN A 37 -7.35 -8.87 6.17
N GLN A 38 -8.57 -9.37 6.21
CA GLN A 38 -9.64 -9.01 5.28
C GLN A 38 -10.02 -7.53 5.38
N MET A 39 -10.06 -6.99 6.62
CA MET A 39 -10.30 -5.56 6.83
C MET A 39 -9.17 -4.72 6.24
N ILE A 40 -7.91 -5.10 6.42
CA ILE A 40 -6.74 -4.42 5.84
C ILE A 40 -6.80 -4.47 4.31
N ASP A 41 -7.14 -5.61 3.71
CA ASP A 41 -7.28 -5.79 2.28
C ASP A 41 -8.36 -4.86 1.70
N SER A 42 -9.53 -4.82 2.35
CA SER A 42 -10.60 -3.87 1.99
C SER A 42 -10.13 -2.42 2.06
N TRP A 43 -9.31 -2.06 3.07
CA TRP A 43 -8.80 -0.69 3.22
C TRP A 43 -7.72 -0.34 2.20
N ASN A 44 -6.96 -1.30 1.72
CA ASN A 44 -6.02 -1.13 0.62
C ASN A 44 -6.77 -0.74 -0.67
N THR A 45 -7.91 -1.37 -0.95
CA THR A 45 -8.77 -0.98 -2.09
C THR A 45 -9.38 0.41 -1.94
N GLU A 46 -9.68 0.84 -0.71
CA GLU A 46 -10.20 2.20 -0.44
C GLU A 46 -9.12 3.30 -0.49
N ARG A 47 -7.86 2.98 -0.81
CA ARG A 47 -6.72 3.89 -0.73
C ARG A 47 -6.59 4.55 0.66
N LEU A 48 -7.01 3.85 1.70
CA LEU A 48 -6.73 4.25 3.09
C LEU A 48 -5.26 4.03 3.45
N ALA A 49 -4.50 3.56 2.47
CA ALA A 49 -3.08 3.36 2.60
C ALA A 49 -2.42 4.62 3.11
N VAL A 50 -1.65 4.39 4.06
CA VAL A 50 -0.84 5.29 4.84
C VAL A 50 0.07 6.10 3.96
N PHE A 51 0.49 7.26 4.47
CA PHE A 51 1.74 7.96 4.22
C PHE A 51 2.99 7.05 4.23
N SER A 52 2.96 5.97 3.51
CA SER A 52 4.15 5.23 3.13
C SER A 52 4.44 5.55 1.68
N THR A 53 4.69 6.84 1.43
CA THR A 53 5.37 7.21 0.21
C THR A 53 6.78 6.68 0.34
N GLN A 54 7.06 5.60 -0.37
CA GLN A 54 8.39 5.00 -0.41
C GLN A 54 9.05 5.40 -1.72
N ASP A 55 10.30 5.82 -1.63
CA ASP A 55 11.18 5.99 -2.79
C ASP A 55 11.95 4.69 -3.00
N GLN A 56 11.51 3.87 -3.94
CA GLN A 56 12.21 2.66 -4.36
C GLN A 56 13.16 3.02 -5.51
N ILE A 57 14.45 2.80 -5.32
CA ILE A 57 15.47 3.16 -6.30
C ILE A 57 15.88 1.93 -7.09
N PHE A 58 15.77 2.02 -8.41
CA PHE A 58 16.17 0.98 -9.34
C PHE A 58 17.10 1.53 -10.41
N THR A 59 17.95 0.68 -10.97
CA THR A 59 18.77 1.03 -12.12
C THR A 59 18.05 0.64 -13.41
N TRP A 60 17.64 1.64 -14.21
CA TRP A 60 17.06 1.40 -15.53
C TRP A 60 18.18 1.25 -16.55
N PRO A 61 18.32 0.09 -17.22
CA PRO A 61 19.41 -0.14 -18.16
C PRO A 61 19.19 0.56 -19.51
N PRO A 62 20.26 0.84 -20.27
CA PRO A 62 20.14 1.44 -21.58
C PRO A 62 19.43 0.54 -22.60
N GLY A 63 18.74 1.13 -23.54
CA GLY A 63 18.06 0.43 -24.63
C GLY A 63 16.82 -0.37 -24.25
N VAL A 64 16.38 -0.30 -23.00
CA VAL A 64 15.23 -1.06 -22.49
C VAL A 64 13.99 -0.19 -22.44
N ILE A 65 12.94 -0.66 -23.16
CA ILE A 65 11.67 0.06 -23.30
C ILE A 65 10.78 -0.15 -22.06
N SER A 66 10.80 -1.38 -21.50
CA SER A 66 9.90 -1.75 -20.41
C SER A 66 10.57 -2.52 -19.30
N ARG A 67 10.02 -2.42 -18.10
CA ARG A 67 10.38 -3.17 -16.90
C ARG A 67 9.13 -3.53 -16.12
N THR A 68 9.22 -4.61 -15.36
CA THR A 68 8.18 -5.03 -14.42
C THR A 68 8.62 -4.73 -13.00
N LEU A 69 7.69 -4.34 -12.13
CA LEU A 69 7.93 -4.13 -10.70
C LEU A 69 6.90 -4.92 -9.89
N GLY A 70 7.40 -5.68 -8.95
CA GLY A 70 6.61 -6.49 -8.05
C GLY A 70 7.39 -7.66 -7.47
N PRO A 71 6.73 -8.61 -6.80
CA PRO A 71 7.38 -9.74 -6.15
C PRO A 71 8.19 -10.62 -7.11
N SER A 72 7.76 -10.73 -8.37
CA SER A 72 8.39 -11.54 -9.44
C SER A 72 8.96 -10.69 -10.56
N GLY A 73 8.90 -9.37 -10.43
CA GLY A 73 9.30 -8.42 -11.46
C GLY A 73 10.81 -8.34 -11.68
N THR A 74 11.19 -7.73 -12.82
CA THR A 74 12.61 -7.42 -13.12
C THR A 74 13.19 -6.42 -12.12
N PHE A 75 12.34 -5.56 -11.56
CA PHE A 75 12.59 -4.81 -10.34
C PHE A 75 11.86 -5.53 -9.20
N SER A 76 12.63 -6.17 -8.31
CA SER A 76 12.06 -6.83 -7.14
C SER A 76 11.69 -5.79 -6.08
N GLY A 77 10.43 -5.68 -5.76
CA GLY A 77 9.92 -4.69 -4.83
C GLY A 77 8.46 -4.94 -4.47
N ILE A 78 7.88 -4.04 -3.67
CA ILE A 78 6.47 -4.09 -3.33
C ILE A 78 5.67 -3.56 -4.52
N ARG A 79 4.62 -4.31 -4.92
CA ARG A 79 3.71 -3.84 -5.95
C ARG A 79 2.95 -2.60 -5.43
N PRO A 80 2.99 -1.47 -6.13
CA PRO A 80 2.27 -0.27 -5.70
C PRO A 80 0.77 -0.37 -5.99
N ILE A 81 -0.04 0.30 -5.17
CA ILE A 81 -1.47 0.51 -5.44
C ILE A 81 -1.66 1.63 -6.46
N ALA A 82 -0.87 2.68 -6.34
CA ALA A 82 -0.90 3.83 -7.22
C ALA A 82 0.49 4.45 -7.32
N LEU A 83 0.73 5.14 -8.45
CA LEU A 83 1.93 5.94 -8.63
C LEU A 83 1.68 7.36 -8.12
N ASP A 84 2.75 7.94 -7.58
CA ASP A 84 2.81 9.35 -7.28
C ASP A 84 3.47 10.11 -8.45
N ASP A 85 2.94 11.28 -8.77
CA ASP A 85 3.47 12.14 -9.84
C ASP A 85 4.90 12.67 -9.53
N SER A 86 5.39 12.48 -8.31
CA SER A 86 6.77 12.79 -7.90
C SER A 86 7.81 11.76 -8.33
N THR A 87 7.41 10.69 -9.03
CA THR A 87 8.32 9.71 -9.65
C THR A 87 9.25 10.41 -10.67
N PHE A 88 10.56 10.11 -10.63
CA PHE A 88 11.54 10.78 -11.47
C PHE A 88 12.71 9.86 -11.84
N PHE A 89 13.50 10.29 -12.83
CA PHE A 89 14.80 9.71 -13.14
C PHE A 89 15.93 10.62 -12.68
N ARG A 90 17.03 10.02 -12.25
CA ARG A 90 18.25 10.73 -11.88
C ARG A 90 19.44 10.20 -12.67
N ASP A 91 20.26 11.11 -13.13
CA ASP A 91 21.54 10.77 -13.72
C ASP A 91 22.58 10.56 -12.62
N PRO A 92 23.10 9.34 -12.41
CA PRO A 92 24.07 9.08 -11.36
C PRO A 92 25.40 9.81 -11.57
N ALA A 93 25.73 10.17 -12.83
CA ALA A 93 26.99 10.86 -13.14
C ALA A 93 26.94 12.36 -12.82
N SER A 94 25.83 13.03 -13.13
CA SER A 94 25.66 14.47 -12.91
C SER A 94 24.89 14.81 -11.64
N GLY A 95 24.18 13.85 -11.07
CA GLY A 95 23.28 14.05 -9.92
C GLY A 95 21.99 14.82 -10.26
N ILE A 96 21.74 15.11 -11.55
CA ILE A 96 20.56 15.87 -12.01
C ILE A 96 19.34 14.96 -12.04
N SER A 97 18.24 15.43 -11.46
CA SER A 97 16.95 14.74 -11.48
C SER A 97 16.05 15.27 -12.57
N TYR A 98 15.35 14.37 -13.27
CA TYR A 98 14.45 14.65 -14.38
C TYR A 98 13.07 14.10 -14.05
N GLY A 99 12.10 14.99 -13.90
CA GLY A 99 10.69 14.58 -13.72
C GLY A 99 10.19 13.80 -14.93
N ILE A 100 9.35 12.80 -14.69
CA ILE A 100 8.70 12.02 -15.74
C ILE A 100 7.19 12.23 -15.67
N LYS A 101 6.56 12.40 -16.84
CA LYS A 101 5.10 12.52 -16.91
C LYS A 101 4.47 11.14 -17.08
N ILE A 102 3.57 10.80 -16.16
CA ILE A 102 2.77 9.58 -16.29
C ILE A 102 1.66 9.82 -17.30
N ILE A 103 1.55 8.95 -18.30
CA ILE A 103 0.56 9.01 -19.37
C ILE A 103 -0.33 7.78 -19.38
N ASN A 104 -1.52 7.92 -19.98
CA ASN A 104 -2.43 6.79 -20.13
C ASN A 104 -2.08 5.92 -21.36
N GLN A 105 -2.70 4.75 -21.44
CA GLN A 105 -2.48 3.78 -22.53
C GLN A 105 -2.74 4.37 -23.92
N GLN A 106 -3.78 5.19 -24.06
CA GLN A 106 -4.15 5.80 -25.35
C GLN A 106 -3.04 6.74 -25.83
N GLN A 107 -2.49 7.57 -24.93
CA GLN A 107 -1.39 8.48 -25.25
C GLN A 107 -0.12 7.71 -25.61
N TYR A 108 0.19 6.62 -24.87
CA TYR A 108 1.33 5.77 -25.19
C TYR A 108 1.16 5.06 -26.55
N ASN A 109 -0.04 4.58 -26.86
CA ASN A 109 -0.33 3.92 -28.13
C ASN A 109 -0.26 4.90 -29.29
N GLY A 110 -0.54 6.18 -29.09
CA GLY A 110 -0.39 7.25 -30.08
C GLY A 110 1.07 7.56 -30.48
N ILE A 111 2.06 7.05 -29.74
CA ILE A 111 3.47 7.20 -30.11
C ILE A 111 3.78 6.29 -31.31
N ALA A 112 4.04 6.90 -32.46
CA ALA A 112 4.24 6.16 -33.71
C ALA A 112 5.52 5.28 -33.71
N VAL A 113 6.63 5.79 -33.16
CA VAL A 113 7.92 5.07 -33.09
C VAL A 113 8.36 4.97 -31.65
N LYS A 114 8.14 3.81 -31.03
CA LYS A 114 8.42 3.57 -29.59
C LYS A 114 9.90 3.32 -29.29
N THR A 115 10.71 3.10 -30.32
CA THR A 115 12.16 2.81 -30.21
C THR A 115 13.04 4.06 -30.31
N VAL A 116 12.46 5.26 -30.38
CA VAL A 116 13.24 6.50 -30.32
C VAL A 116 14.02 6.56 -29.02
N THR A 117 15.30 6.88 -29.13
CA THR A 117 16.23 6.94 -28.00
C THR A 117 16.51 8.37 -27.58
N SER A 118 16.78 8.60 -26.30
CA SER A 118 17.21 9.90 -25.76
C SER A 118 18.08 9.69 -24.53
N SER A 119 18.70 10.74 -24.05
CA SER A 119 19.44 10.70 -22.78
C SER A 119 18.55 10.36 -21.61
N PHE A 120 17.28 10.83 -21.61
CA PHE A 120 16.31 10.61 -20.54
C PHE A 120 14.91 10.35 -21.10
N PRO A 121 14.13 9.48 -20.45
CA PRO A 121 12.71 9.36 -20.71
C PRO A 121 11.97 10.63 -20.30
N GLN A 122 10.92 10.96 -21.01
CA GLN A 122 10.05 12.12 -20.73
C GLN A 122 8.67 11.71 -20.26
N VAL A 123 8.21 10.54 -20.73
CA VAL A 123 6.90 10.01 -20.36
C VAL A 123 7.01 8.54 -19.98
N MET A 124 6.11 8.11 -19.11
CA MET A 124 5.97 6.72 -18.70
C MET A 124 4.50 6.32 -18.73
N TRP A 125 4.23 5.17 -19.30
CA TRP A 125 2.94 4.49 -19.16
C TRP A 125 3.10 3.29 -18.23
N VAL A 126 2.17 3.14 -17.29
CA VAL A 126 2.16 2.03 -16.34
C VAL A 126 0.90 1.23 -16.52
N ASN A 127 1.08 -0.06 -16.77
CA ASN A 127 0.03 -1.06 -16.82
C ASN A 127 -0.04 -1.77 -15.47
N MET A 128 -1.16 -1.60 -14.76
CA MET A 128 -1.36 -2.09 -13.39
C MET A 128 -1.77 -3.58 -13.39
N THR A 129 -0.98 -4.44 -14.02
CA THR A 129 -1.17 -5.89 -14.04
C THR A 129 -0.92 -6.53 -12.66
N TYR A 130 -1.31 -7.79 -12.51
CA TYR A 130 -1.07 -8.60 -11.33
C TYR A 130 -0.33 -9.90 -11.74
N PRO A 131 0.68 -10.39 -10.98
CA PRO A 131 1.17 -9.88 -9.68
C PRO A 131 2.13 -8.69 -9.78
N ASP A 132 2.72 -8.43 -10.92
CA ASP A 132 3.66 -7.34 -11.16
C ASP A 132 3.04 -6.27 -12.05
N ILE A 133 3.43 -5.01 -11.86
CA ILE A 133 3.09 -3.94 -12.80
C ILE A 133 4.09 -3.91 -13.96
N GLU A 134 3.66 -3.44 -15.12
CA GLU A 134 4.51 -3.21 -16.29
C GLU A 134 4.68 -1.70 -16.53
N MET A 135 5.91 -1.26 -16.63
CA MET A 135 6.26 0.15 -16.85
C MET A 135 6.92 0.30 -18.22
N TYR A 136 6.45 1.24 -19.01
CA TYR A 136 6.96 1.55 -20.34
C TYR A 136 7.42 2.98 -20.39
N VAL A 137 8.64 3.23 -20.84
CA VAL A 137 9.24 4.57 -20.91
C VAL A 137 9.41 5.04 -22.36
N TYR A 138 9.30 6.34 -22.57
CA TYR A 138 9.56 6.96 -23.87
C TYR A 138 10.12 8.39 -23.69
N PRO A 139 11.16 8.78 -24.46
CA PRO A 139 12.05 7.95 -25.28
C PRO A 139 12.83 6.92 -24.46
N VAL A 140 13.42 5.93 -25.14
CA VAL A 140 14.22 4.87 -24.51
C VAL A 140 15.57 5.44 -24.07
N PRO A 141 16.03 5.20 -22.82
CA PRO A 141 17.29 5.77 -22.35
C PRO A 141 18.49 5.16 -23.06
N LEU A 142 19.45 6.01 -23.47
CA LEU A 142 20.73 5.61 -24.11
C LEU A 142 21.78 5.14 -23.11
N ARG A 143 21.61 5.45 -21.83
CA ARG A 143 22.54 5.09 -20.75
C ARG A 143 21.78 4.58 -19.54
N SER A 144 22.53 3.96 -18.64
CA SER A 144 21.98 3.54 -17.35
C SER A 144 21.63 4.77 -16.52
N ILE A 145 20.41 4.80 -15.97
CA ILE A 145 19.88 5.89 -15.15
C ILE A 145 19.23 5.33 -13.90
N GLU A 146 19.26 6.09 -12.82
CA GLU A 146 18.52 5.74 -11.60
C GLU A 146 17.04 6.10 -11.79
N PHE A 147 16.19 5.14 -11.51
CA PHE A 147 14.74 5.30 -11.49
C PHE A 147 14.26 5.37 -10.05
N HIS A 148 13.81 6.55 -9.65
CA HIS A 148 13.20 6.81 -8.35
C HIS A 148 11.70 6.66 -8.48
N PHE A 149 11.22 5.52 -7.99
CA PHE A 149 9.83 5.17 -8.05
C PHE A 149 9.15 5.52 -6.73
N VAL A 150 8.41 6.63 -6.76
CA VAL A 150 7.66 7.10 -5.59
C VAL A 150 6.26 6.52 -5.66
N SER A 151 5.94 5.66 -4.72
CA SER A 151 4.67 4.94 -4.70
C SER A 151 3.99 4.97 -3.34
N ILE A 152 2.68 4.79 -3.36
CA ILE A 152 1.89 4.55 -2.17
C ILE A 152 1.84 3.03 -1.96
N GLU A 153 2.37 2.57 -0.84
CA GLU A 153 2.39 1.15 -0.49
C GLU A 153 1.10 0.69 0.18
N GLU A 154 0.85 -0.62 0.06
CA GLU A 154 -0.23 -1.29 0.77
C GLU A 154 0.03 -1.35 2.27
N LEU A 155 -1.03 -1.30 3.06
CA LEU A 155 -0.95 -1.65 4.48
C LEU A 155 -0.55 -3.13 4.59
N THR A 156 0.55 -3.37 5.29
CA THR A 156 1.08 -4.72 5.45
C THR A 156 0.15 -5.56 6.33
N GLN A 157 -0.26 -6.72 5.82
CA GLN A 157 -1.05 -7.70 6.58
C GLN A 157 -0.15 -8.44 7.57
N PRO A 158 -0.57 -8.56 8.86
CA PRO A 158 0.16 -9.35 9.82
C PRO A 158 0.12 -10.85 9.48
N VAL A 159 1.29 -11.48 9.47
CA VAL A 159 1.43 -12.92 9.19
C VAL A 159 0.98 -13.75 10.39
N ASN A 160 1.16 -13.24 11.60
CA ASN A 160 0.79 -13.92 12.86
C ASN A 160 0.47 -12.89 13.96
N LEU A 161 -0.01 -13.39 15.10
CA LEU A 161 -0.40 -12.57 16.24
C LEU A 161 0.76 -11.79 16.88
N ALA A 162 1.99 -12.28 16.75
CA ALA A 162 3.19 -11.62 17.28
C ALA A 162 3.73 -10.53 16.33
N THR A 163 3.21 -10.45 15.09
CA THR A 163 3.64 -9.43 14.13
C THR A 163 3.41 -8.04 14.71
N THR A 164 4.49 -7.27 14.81
CA THR A 164 4.44 -5.88 15.29
C THR A 164 4.01 -4.96 14.17
N LEU A 165 2.98 -4.16 14.43
CA LEU A 165 2.45 -3.21 13.47
C LEU A 165 2.98 -1.81 13.78
N ALA A 166 3.80 -1.27 12.88
CA ALA A 166 4.39 0.07 12.97
C ALA A 166 3.54 1.06 12.16
N PHE A 167 2.47 1.57 12.77
CA PHE A 167 1.61 2.55 12.15
C PHE A 167 1.78 3.94 12.75
N PRO A 168 1.52 5.01 11.96
CA PRO A 168 1.46 6.37 12.49
C PRO A 168 0.40 6.54 13.60
N PRO A 169 0.51 7.61 14.40
CA PRO A 169 -0.48 7.90 15.44
C PRO A 169 -1.92 7.93 14.90
N GLY A 170 -2.85 7.33 15.66
CA GLY A 170 -4.26 7.26 15.30
C GLY A 170 -4.70 5.97 14.61
N TYR A 171 -3.81 5.28 13.90
CA TYR A 171 -4.14 4.03 13.20
C TYR A 171 -4.53 2.90 14.15
N LEU A 172 -3.77 2.66 15.22
CA LEU A 172 -4.07 1.59 16.18
C LEU A 172 -5.45 1.70 16.78
N ARG A 173 -5.88 2.93 17.11
CA ARG A 173 -7.25 3.17 17.57
C ARG A 173 -8.26 2.86 16.47
N CYS A 174 -7.99 3.27 15.25
CA CYS A 174 -8.87 3.01 14.12
C CYS A 174 -9.00 1.49 13.86
N PHE A 175 -7.91 0.76 13.81
CA PHE A 175 -7.93 -0.68 13.65
C PHE A 175 -8.73 -1.38 14.75
N ARG A 176 -8.44 -1.06 16.02
CA ARG A 176 -9.10 -1.69 17.16
C ARG A 176 -10.62 -1.53 17.13
N TYR A 177 -11.14 -0.34 16.85
CA TYR A 177 -12.58 -0.08 16.87
C TYR A 177 -13.30 -0.60 15.62
N ASN A 178 -12.66 -0.52 14.45
CA ASN A 178 -13.25 -1.04 13.23
C ASN A 178 -13.22 -2.57 13.23
N LEU A 179 -12.14 -3.21 13.66
CA LEU A 179 -12.06 -4.66 13.79
C LEU A 179 -13.15 -5.19 14.74
N ALA A 180 -13.44 -4.50 15.85
CA ALA A 180 -14.55 -4.86 16.70
C ALA A 180 -15.88 -4.84 15.95
N CYS A 181 -16.12 -3.88 15.08
CA CYS A 181 -17.33 -3.84 14.26
C CYS A 181 -17.38 -4.94 13.21
N GLU A 182 -16.24 -5.28 12.58
CA GLU A 182 -16.15 -6.37 11.60
C GLU A 182 -16.40 -7.74 12.21
N MET A 183 -15.83 -8.01 13.40
CA MET A 183 -15.98 -9.30 14.09
C MET A 183 -17.32 -9.48 14.78
N ALA A 184 -18.05 -8.41 15.07
CA ALA A 184 -19.29 -8.47 15.86
C ALA A 184 -20.33 -9.48 15.34
N PRO A 185 -20.57 -9.59 14.01
CA PRO A 185 -21.50 -10.57 13.46
C PRO A 185 -21.08 -12.03 13.72
N GLU A 186 -19.77 -12.32 13.68
CA GLU A 186 -19.24 -13.69 13.90
C GLU A 186 -19.51 -14.18 15.32
N PHE A 187 -19.54 -13.26 16.29
CA PHE A 187 -19.84 -13.55 17.69
C PHE A 187 -21.33 -13.37 18.06
N GLY A 188 -22.16 -12.99 17.08
CA GLY A 188 -23.59 -12.73 17.32
C GLY A 188 -23.85 -11.58 18.30
N VAL A 189 -22.91 -10.63 18.44
CA VAL A 189 -23.04 -9.50 19.34
C VAL A 189 -23.20 -8.20 18.54
N GLU A 190 -23.91 -7.23 19.12
CA GLU A 190 -24.04 -5.91 18.52
C GLU A 190 -23.07 -4.93 19.19
N PRO A 191 -22.16 -4.27 18.44
CA PRO A 191 -21.27 -3.28 18.99
C PRO A 191 -22.05 -2.10 19.56
N SER A 192 -21.65 -1.60 20.73
CA SER A 192 -22.30 -0.45 21.34
C SER A 192 -22.31 0.77 20.39
N PRO A 193 -23.31 1.66 20.50
CA PRO A 193 -23.37 2.89 19.68
C PRO A 193 -22.11 3.72 19.79
N GLN A 194 -21.44 3.70 20.94
CA GLN A 194 -20.19 4.41 21.17
C GLN A 194 -19.04 3.79 20.36
N VAL A 195 -18.93 2.45 20.32
CA VAL A 195 -17.92 1.73 19.52
C VAL A 195 -18.11 2.05 18.03
N LYS A 196 -19.35 1.94 17.52
CA LYS A 196 -19.69 2.26 16.13
C LYS A 196 -19.31 3.71 15.77
N ARG A 197 -19.64 4.69 16.65
CA ARG A 197 -19.30 6.09 16.43
C ARG A 197 -17.80 6.33 16.37
N ILE A 198 -17.02 5.70 17.26
CA ILE A 198 -15.57 5.85 17.30
C ILE A 198 -14.95 5.20 16.06
N ALA A 199 -15.41 4.01 15.65
CA ALA A 199 -14.97 3.33 14.44
C ALA A 199 -15.13 4.24 13.21
N MET A 200 -16.34 4.74 12.97
CA MET A 200 -16.62 5.62 11.84
C MET A 200 -15.83 6.93 11.88
N THR A 201 -15.74 7.57 13.06
CA THR A 201 -15.03 8.84 13.18
C THR A 201 -13.53 8.68 12.99
N SER A 202 -12.93 7.63 13.54
CA SER A 202 -11.49 7.35 13.38
C SER A 202 -11.15 7.02 11.92
N LYS A 203 -11.96 6.20 11.22
CA LYS A 203 -11.78 5.90 9.80
C LYS A 203 -11.89 7.17 8.93
N ARG A 204 -12.90 8.01 9.21
CA ARG A 204 -13.07 9.30 8.50
C ARG A 204 -11.89 10.25 8.72
N ASN A 205 -11.35 10.29 9.94
CA ASN A 205 -10.19 11.13 10.26
C ASN A 205 -8.94 10.66 9.50
N LEU A 206 -8.72 9.34 9.40
CA LEU A 206 -7.62 8.80 8.60
C LEU A 206 -7.79 9.15 7.12
N LYS A 207 -8.99 9.00 6.55
CA LYS A 207 -9.26 9.40 5.16
C LYS A 207 -8.91 10.87 4.90
N ARG A 208 -9.27 11.76 5.85
CA ARG A 208 -9.01 13.19 5.71
C ARG A 208 -7.51 13.54 5.78
N VAL A 209 -6.76 12.83 6.61
CA VAL A 209 -5.30 13.05 6.73
C VAL A 209 -4.56 12.51 5.51
N ASN A 210 -5.05 11.42 4.92
CA ASN A 210 -4.42 10.76 3.77
C ASN A 210 -4.83 11.36 2.41
N ASN A 211 -5.78 12.27 2.39
CA ASN A 211 -6.26 12.93 1.18
C ASN A 211 -6.29 14.45 1.44
N PRO A 212 -5.11 15.13 1.40
CA PRO A 212 -4.99 16.57 1.66
C PRO A 212 -5.67 17.42 0.59
#